data_80622628eb87901ef5cdee3a6b2fe2b0
#
_entry.id   80622628eb87901ef5cdee3a6b2fe2b0
#
_cell.length_a   1.000
_cell.length_b   1.000
_cell.length_c   1.000
_cell.angle_alpha   90.00
_cell.angle_beta   90.00
_cell.angle_gamma   90.00
#
_symmetry.space_group_name_H-M   'P 1'
#
loop_
_entity.id
_entity.type
_entity.pdbx_description
1 polymer ?
#
loop_
_entity_poly.entity_id
_entity_poly.type
_entity_poly.pdbx_seq_one_letter_code
_entity_poly.pdbx_strand_id
1 'polypeptide(L)'
;VESVLQGASITPQRLTQEGTSVWARFDTPDTQLKAKDAIERALNPDAADPSYIVALNLVPRSPAWLAAINAKPMYLGLDLRGGVHFMLQVDMRTAITKRLDTLANDIRIALREKDVRHGGISREGNSIEIRARDAATLEAARRVITDTLPDLQVEQTQGAEPRLVATFKPAALQKVQSDAVKQNITTLHNRVNELGVAEPVIQQQGADRVVVQLPGVQDTAKAKDILGRTATLEMRLVDESAEGRAAEAGGPVPFGSEKFLERDGRPVIVKRQ
;
A
#
# COMPACT_ATOMS: atom_id res chain seq x y z
N VAL A 1 21.75 4.86 -19.32
CA VAL A 1 20.91 4.20 -20.33
C VAL A 1 21.59 4.25 -21.69
N GLU A 2 22.00 5.41 -22.18
CA GLU A 2 22.62 5.55 -23.50
C GLU A 2 23.89 4.69 -23.66
N SER A 3 24.82 4.76 -22.70
CA SER A 3 26.03 3.94 -22.69
C SER A 3 25.76 2.44 -22.66
N VAL A 4 24.72 2.01 -21.96
CA VAL A 4 24.29 0.61 -21.90
C VAL A 4 23.75 0.12 -23.24
N LEU A 5 22.94 0.96 -23.90
CA LEU A 5 22.40 0.64 -25.23
C LEU A 5 23.50 0.57 -26.28
N GLN A 6 24.45 1.49 -26.25
CA GLN A 6 25.63 1.49 -27.13
C GLN A 6 26.49 0.23 -26.93
N GLY A 7 26.75 -0.14 -25.66
CA GLY A 7 27.49 -1.36 -25.33
C GLY A 7 26.79 -2.64 -25.78
N ALA A 8 25.46 -2.64 -25.84
CA ALA A 8 24.65 -3.75 -26.37
C ALA A 8 24.45 -3.69 -27.89
N SER A 9 25.02 -2.72 -28.60
CA SER A 9 24.82 -2.46 -30.03
C SER A 9 23.36 -2.24 -30.44
N ILE A 10 22.59 -1.61 -29.54
CA ILE A 10 21.19 -1.28 -29.75
C ILE A 10 21.04 0.23 -29.94
N THR A 11 20.55 0.65 -31.10
CA THR A 11 20.33 2.06 -31.42
C THR A 11 18.85 2.42 -31.23
N PRO A 12 18.50 3.32 -30.30
CA PRO A 12 17.13 3.79 -30.16
C PRO A 12 16.81 4.80 -31.28
N GLN A 13 15.57 4.80 -31.77
CA GLN A 13 15.09 5.84 -32.71
C GLN A 13 15.08 7.22 -32.05
N ARG A 14 14.74 7.25 -30.77
CA ARG A 14 14.68 8.47 -29.96
C ARG A 14 14.97 8.13 -28.51
N LEU A 15 15.79 8.97 -27.89
CA LEU A 15 16.05 8.94 -26.45
C LEU A 15 15.73 10.33 -25.90
N THR A 16 14.81 10.40 -24.95
CA THR A 16 14.41 11.66 -24.30
C THR A 16 14.34 11.46 -22.80
N GLN A 17 14.71 12.51 -22.05
CA GLN A 17 14.56 12.54 -20.61
C GLN A 17 13.45 13.52 -20.24
N GLU A 18 12.50 13.08 -19.46
CA GLU A 18 11.41 13.91 -18.92
C GLU A 18 11.38 13.76 -17.40
N GLY A 19 11.83 14.79 -16.72
CA GLY A 19 11.99 14.77 -15.25
C GLY A 19 12.95 13.65 -14.80
N THR A 20 12.47 12.71 -14.01
CA THR A 20 13.22 11.55 -13.51
C THR A 20 13.14 10.32 -14.42
N SER A 21 12.36 10.39 -15.49
CA SER A 21 12.12 9.25 -16.39
C SER A 21 12.88 9.41 -17.71
N VAL A 22 13.40 8.29 -18.23
CA VAL A 22 14.07 8.22 -19.53
C VAL A 22 13.22 7.40 -20.50
N TRP A 23 12.90 7.98 -21.65
CA TRP A 23 12.09 7.37 -22.70
C TRP A 23 12.98 6.98 -23.86
N ALA A 24 13.02 5.68 -24.17
CA ALA A 24 13.73 5.15 -25.35
C ALA A 24 12.72 4.53 -26.30
N ARG A 25 12.72 4.97 -27.57
CA ARG A 25 11.84 4.45 -28.62
C ARG A 25 12.62 3.55 -29.57
N PHE A 26 12.01 2.40 -29.90
CA PHE A 26 12.58 1.39 -30.80
C PHE A 26 11.60 1.09 -31.94
N ASP A 27 12.13 0.57 -33.05
CA ASP A 27 11.33 0.25 -34.25
C ASP A 27 10.50 -1.02 -34.09
N THR A 28 11.04 -2.01 -33.39
CA THR A 28 10.43 -3.34 -33.28
C THR A 28 10.30 -3.77 -31.82
N PRO A 29 9.28 -4.58 -31.48
CA PRO A 29 9.14 -5.16 -30.14
C PRO A 29 10.36 -6.00 -29.73
N ASP A 30 10.99 -6.73 -30.66
CA ASP A 30 12.16 -7.55 -30.36
C ASP A 30 13.37 -6.72 -29.93
N THR A 31 13.60 -5.58 -30.61
CA THR A 31 14.65 -4.63 -30.21
C THR A 31 14.35 -4.00 -28.87
N GLN A 32 13.07 -3.69 -28.62
CA GLN A 32 12.60 -3.16 -27.35
C GLN A 32 12.84 -4.15 -26.19
N LEU A 33 12.55 -5.45 -26.40
CA LEU A 33 12.79 -6.50 -25.40
C LEU A 33 14.28 -6.65 -25.08
N LYS A 34 15.13 -6.72 -26.12
CA LYS A 34 16.59 -6.79 -25.94
C LYS A 34 17.14 -5.57 -25.19
N ALA A 35 16.63 -4.37 -25.51
CA ALA A 35 17.00 -3.14 -24.83
C ALA A 35 16.57 -3.15 -23.36
N LYS A 36 15.33 -3.61 -23.05
CA LYS A 36 14.86 -3.78 -21.68
C LYS A 36 15.81 -4.66 -20.90
N ASP A 37 16.13 -5.86 -21.40
CA ASP A 37 16.99 -6.82 -20.69
C ASP A 37 18.40 -6.26 -20.45
N ALA A 38 18.97 -5.53 -21.40
CA ALA A 38 20.26 -4.88 -21.26
C ALA A 38 20.23 -3.77 -20.19
N ILE A 39 19.21 -2.91 -20.24
CA ILE A 39 19.04 -1.81 -19.29
C ILE A 39 18.76 -2.36 -17.88
N GLU A 40 17.89 -3.36 -17.76
CA GLU A 40 17.50 -3.94 -16.47
C GLU A 40 18.70 -4.58 -15.75
N ARG A 41 19.54 -5.35 -16.47
CA ARG A 41 20.77 -5.92 -15.91
C ARG A 41 21.79 -4.88 -15.47
N ALA A 42 21.89 -3.78 -16.21
CA ALA A 42 22.87 -2.74 -15.93
C ALA A 42 22.46 -1.81 -14.81
N LEU A 43 21.16 -1.50 -14.69
CA LEU A 43 20.65 -0.56 -13.69
C LEU A 43 20.19 -1.25 -12.39
N ASN A 44 19.82 -2.54 -12.45
CA ASN A 44 19.35 -3.32 -11.33
C ASN A 44 20.23 -4.57 -11.16
N PRO A 45 21.48 -4.43 -10.66
CA PRO A 45 22.36 -5.58 -10.44
C PRO A 45 21.82 -6.54 -9.40
N ASP A 46 21.03 -6.04 -8.45
CA ASP A 46 20.29 -6.87 -7.49
C ASP A 46 18.82 -6.99 -7.94
N ALA A 47 18.43 -8.20 -8.36
CA ALA A 47 17.07 -8.49 -8.78
C ALA A 47 16.06 -8.47 -7.61
N ALA A 48 16.52 -8.64 -6.36
CA ALA A 48 15.67 -8.64 -5.18
C ALA A 48 15.28 -7.21 -4.73
N ASP A 49 16.16 -6.22 -4.98
CA ASP A 49 15.91 -4.81 -4.66
C ASP A 49 16.20 -3.90 -5.88
N PRO A 50 15.33 -3.89 -6.92
CA PRO A 50 15.54 -3.08 -8.11
C PRO A 50 15.43 -1.59 -7.78
N SER A 51 16.49 -0.84 -8.07
CA SER A 51 16.52 0.62 -7.89
C SER A 51 15.75 1.39 -8.96
N TYR A 52 15.55 0.77 -10.13
CA TYR A 52 14.87 1.38 -11.27
C TYR A 52 13.82 0.46 -11.87
N ILE A 53 12.69 1.02 -12.27
CA ILE A 53 11.63 0.29 -12.96
C ILE A 53 11.82 0.48 -14.47
N VAL A 54 12.02 -0.63 -15.20
CA VAL A 54 12.09 -0.64 -16.67
C VAL A 54 10.75 -1.15 -17.19
N ALA A 55 9.94 -0.27 -17.76
CA ALA A 55 8.61 -0.57 -18.29
C ALA A 55 8.60 -0.60 -19.81
N LEU A 56 7.79 -1.49 -20.39
CA LEU A 56 7.55 -1.57 -21.83
C LEU A 56 6.22 -0.92 -22.17
N ASN A 57 6.22 -0.06 -23.18
CA ASN A 57 5.00 0.56 -23.70
C ASN A 57 4.99 0.54 -25.23
N LEU A 58 3.81 0.33 -25.83
CA LEU A 58 3.63 0.40 -27.28
C LEU A 58 3.09 1.78 -27.65
N VAL A 59 3.86 2.53 -28.43
CA VAL A 59 3.51 3.87 -28.90
C VAL A 59 2.89 3.78 -30.30
N PRO A 60 1.77 4.47 -30.57
CA PRO A 60 1.16 4.48 -31.89
C PRO A 60 2.12 5.09 -32.94
N ARG A 61 2.08 4.54 -34.17
CA ARG A 61 2.87 5.01 -35.31
C ARG A 61 2.12 6.07 -36.13
N SER A 62 1.43 6.97 -35.43
CA SER A 62 0.63 8.02 -36.07
C SER A 62 1.52 9.06 -36.74
N PRO A 63 1.19 9.52 -37.96
CA PRO A 63 1.89 10.61 -38.62
C PRO A 63 1.82 11.92 -37.81
N ALA A 64 2.89 12.72 -37.84
CA ALA A 64 2.99 13.94 -37.05
C ALA A 64 1.90 14.98 -37.34
N TRP A 65 1.37 15.03 -38.59
CA TRP A 65 0.31 15.93 -38.96
C TRP A 65 -1.03 15.65 -38.26
N LEU A 66 -1.31 14.37 -37.90
CA LEU A 66 -2.49 14.03 -37.09
C LEU A 66 -2.38 14.59 -35.70
N ALA A 67 -1.17 14.57 -35.10
CA ALA A 67 -0.93 15.17 -33.79
C ALA A 67 -1.15 16.70 -33.81
N ALA A 68 -0.80 17.36 -34.93
CA ALA A 68 -0.97 18.81 -35.11
C ALA A 68 -2.44 19.25 -35.10
N ILE A 69 -3.37 18.40 -35.54
CA ILE A 69 -4.83 18.66 -35.51
C ILE A 69 -5.51 18.00 -34.30
N ASN A 70 -4.75 17.57 -33.27
CA ASN A 70 -5.27 16.85 -32.09
C ASN A 70 -6.04 15.55 -32.40
N ALA A 71 -5.87 14.97 -33.57
CA ALA A 71 -6.43 13.67 -33.92
C ALA A 71 -5.62 12.58 -33.26
N LYS A 72 -6.00 12.21 -32.05
CA LYS A 72 -5.38 11.10 -31.31
C LYS A 72 -5.87 9.78 -31.90
N PRO A 73 -4.98 8.75 -32.01
CA PRO A 73 -5.41 7.43 -32.41
C PRO A 73 -6.37 6.86 -31.36
N MET A 74 -7.31 6.04 -31.83
CA MET A 74 -8.21 5.30 -30.91
C MET A 74 -7.38 4.35 -30.05
N TYR A 75 -7.55 4.42 -28.75
CA TYR A 75 -6.93 3.48 -27.83
C TYR A 75 -7.61 2.12 -27.97
N LEU A 76 -6.81 1.12 -28.32
CA LEU A 76 -7.30 -0.24 -28.45
C LEU A 76 -7.35 -0.91 -27.06
N GLY A 77 -8.52 -1.44 -26.69
CA GLY A 77 -8.71 -2.20 -25.47
C GLY A 77 -7.98 -3.55 -25.47
N LEU A 78 -8.14 -4.30 -24.38
CA LEU A 78 -7.54 -5.63 -24.19
C LEU A 78 -7.81 -6.58 -25.37
N ASP A 79 -9.02 -6.56 -25.91
CA ASP A 79 -9.47 -7.46 -26.97
C ASP A 79 -8.70 -7.31 -28.28
N LEU A 80 -8.23 -6.09 -28.58
CA LEU A 80 -7.57 -5.76 -29.84
C LEU A 80 -6.04 -5.60 -29.68
N ARG A 81 -5.57 -5.26 -28.48
CA ARG A 81 -4.15 -5.01 -28.21
C ARG A 81 -3.50 -6.14 -27.43
N GLY A 82 -4.31 -7.05 -26.88
CA GLY A 82 -3.86 -7.98 -25.86
C GLY A 82 -3.52 -7.27 -24.55
N GLY A 83 -3.05 -7.99 -23.57
CA GLY A 83 -2.69 -7.44 -22.27
C GLY A 83 -3.12 -8.34 -21.14
N VAL A 84 -3.22 -7.79 -19.93
CA VAL A 84 -3.51 -8.54 -18.72
C VAL A 84 -4.76 -8.01 -18.04
N HIS A 85 -5.57 -8.94 -17.57
CA HIS A 85 -6.76 -8.68 -16.75
C HIS A 85 -6.53 -9.30 -15.37
N PHE A 86 -6.46 -8.47 -14.34
CA PHE A 86 -6.40 -8.92 -12.96
C PHE A 86 -7.72 -8.64 -12.25
N MET A 87 -8.16 -9.59 -11.45
CA MET A 87 -9.19 -9.39 -10.44
C MET A 87 -8.53 -9.50 -9.06
N LEU A 88 -8.52 -8.41 -8.32
CA LEU A 88 -7.93 -8.30 -7.00
C LEU A 88 -9.04 -8.21 -5.96
N GLN A 89 -8.87 -8.89 -4.85
CA GLN A 89 -9.78 -8.80 -3.71
C GLN A 89 -9.11 -8.02 -2.58
N VAL A 90 -9.82 -7.03 -2.04
CA VAL A 90 -9.37 -6.24 -0.89
C VAL A 90 -9.57 -7.07 0.37
N ASP A 91 -8.53 -7.19 1.19
CA ASP A 91 -8.63 -7.84 2.50
C ASP A 91 -9.37 -6.94 3.50
N MET A 92 -10.70 -7.07 3.48
CA MET A 92 -11.59 -6.31 4.35
C MET A 92 -11.39 -6.64 5.82
N ARG A 93 -11.00 -7.88 6.14
CA ARG A 93 -10.75 -8.29 7.52
C ARG A 93 -9.58 -7.51 8.11
N THR A 94 -8.47 -7.46 7.39
CA THR A 94 -7.28 -6.70 7.81
C THR A 94 -7.57 -5.20 7.89
N ALA A 95 -8.34 -4.64 6.93
CA ALA A 95 -8.72 -3.23 6.96
C ALA A 95 -9.56 -2.88 8.21
N ILE A 96 -10.57 -3.68 8.52
CA ILE A 96 -11.41 -3.50 9.72
C ILE A 96 -10.58 -3.66 10.99
N THR A 97 -9.72 -4.67 11.06
CA THR A 97 -8.84 -4.93 12.20
C THR A 97 -7.93 -3.74 12.50
N LYS A 98 -7.22 -3.23 11.49
CA LYS A 98 -6.35 -2.04 11.64
C LYS A 98 -7.14 -0.82 12.09
N ARG A 99 -8.35 -0.61 11.58
CA ARG A 99 -9.20 0.51 12.01
C ARG A 99 -9.64 0.36 13.46
N LEU A 100 -9.99 -0.85 13.91
CA LEU A 100 -10.33 -1.12 15.30
C LEU A 100 -9.13 -0.91 16.24
N ASP A 101 -7.93 -1.32 15.84
CA ASP A 101 -6.71 -1.08 16.63
C ASP A 101 -6.43 0.42 16.78
N THR A 102 -6.62 1.22 15.72
CA THR A 102 -6.54 2.68 15.79
C THR A 102 -7.59 3.24 16.77
N LEU A 103 -8.85 2.82 16.65
CA LEU A 103 -9.92 3.27 17.53
C LEU A 103 -9.70 2.86 18.99
N ALA A 104 -9.10 1.69 19.24
CA ALA A 104 -8.73 1.29 20.60
C ALA A 104 -7.68 2.24 21.22
N ASN A 105 -6.75 2.74 20.41
CA ASN A 105 -5.79 3.77 20.85
C ASN A 105 -6.49 5.13 21.05
N ASP A 106 -7.39 5.53 20.16
CA ASP A 106 -8.16 6.77 20.29
C ASP A 106 -9.02 6.74 21.57
N ILE A 107 -9.64 5.61 21.90
CA ILE A 107 -10.37 5.40 23.16
C ILE A 107 -9.43 5.58 24.37
N ARG A 108 -8.21 5.01 24.34
CA ARG A 108 -7.24 5.19 25.43
C ARG A 108 -6.89 6.66 25.65
N ILE A 109 -6.67 7.39 24.57
CA ILE A 109 -6.35 8.82 24.61
C ILE A 109 -7.54 9.60 25.18
N ALA A 110 -8.74 9.40 24.62
CA ALA A 110 -9.95 10.09 25.05
C ALA A 110 -10.29 9.85 26.54
N LEU A 111 -10.17 8.62 27.02
CA LEU A 111 -10.39 8.28 28.43
C LEU A 111 -9.33 8.92 29.34
N ARG A 112 -8.07 8.97 28.90
CA ARG A 112 -6.99 9.63 29.65
C ARG A 112 -7.20 11.14 29.78
N GLU A 113 -7.59 11.80 28.67
CA GLU A 113 -7.88 13.24 28.65
C GLU A 113 -9.03 13.64 29.57
N LYS A 114 -9.95 12.73 29.82
CA LYS A 114 -11.11 12.93 30.72
C LYS A 114 -10.90 12.34 32.10
N ASP A 115 -9.67 11.94 32.47
CA ASP A 115 -9.32 11.32 33.73
C ASP A 115 -10.17 10.09 34.11
N VAL A 116 -10.72 9.39 33.10
CA VAL A 116 -11.49 8.15 33.30
C VAL A 116 -10.53 6.97 33.37
N ARG A 117 -10.41 6.37 34.59
CA ARG A 117 -9.54 5.21 34.79
C ARG A 117 -10.22 3.94 34.29
N HIS A 118 -9.47 3.12 33.54
CA HIS A 118 -9.95 1.85 33.01
C HIS A 118 -9.09 0.67 33.47
N GLY A 119 -9.68 -0.54 33.53
CA GLY A 119 -8.99 -1.78 33.89
C GLY A 119 -8.21 -2.43 32.72
N GLY A 120 -8.45 -1.96 31.52
CA GLY A 120 -7.79 -2.44 30.28
C GLY A 120 -8.67 -2.19 29.07
N ILE A 121 -8.02 -2.06 27.90
CA ILE A 121 -8.68 -1.94 26.59
C ILE A 121 -8.02 -2.98 25.70
N SER A 122 -8.79 -3.92 25.20
CA SER A 122 -8.35 -4.98 24.30
C SER A 122 -9.29 -5.10 23.09
N ARG A 123 -8.75 -5.53 21.98
CA ARG A 123 -9.56 -5.88 20.82
C ARG A 123 -9.84 -7.39 20.84
N GLU A 124 -11.11 -7.75 20.71
CA GLU A 124 -11.55 -9.13 20.54
C GLU A 124 -12.34 -9.29 19.24
N GLY A 125 -11.72 -9.94 18.25
CA GLY A 125 -12.33 -10.11 16.94
C GLY A 125 -12.65 -8.76 16.26
N ASN A 126 -13.94 -8.46 16.07
CA ASN A 126 -14.46 -7.23 15.46
C ASN A 126 -15.00 -6.23 16.47
N SER A 127 -14.63 -6.36 17.74
CA SER A 127 -15.05 -5.47 18.83
C SER A 127 -13.88 -5.00 19.67
N ILE A 128 -14.08 -3.90 20.37
CA ILE A 128 -13.15 -3.38 21.37
C ILE A 128 -13.81 -3.56 22.75
N GLU A 129 -13.13 -4.27 23.61
CA GLU A 129 -13.57 -4.49 25.00
C GLU A 129 -12.87 -3.50 25.92
N ILE A 130 -13.64 -2.80 26.72
CA ILE A 130 -13.16 -1.86 27.73
C ILE A 130 -13.61 -2.36 29.09
N ARG A 131 -12.66 -2.63 29.98
CA ARG A 131 -12.92 -3.06 31.37
C ARG A 131 -12.83 -1.88 32.29
N ALA A 132 -13.75 -1.81 33.23
CA ALA A 132 -13.75 -0.81 34.31
C ALA A 132 -13.80 -1.49 35.67
N ARG A 133 -13.43 -0.75 36.74
CA ARG A 133 -13.42 -1.28 38.10
C ARG A 133 -14.79 -1.24 38.77
N ASP A 134 -15.60 -0.29 38.36
CA ASP A 134 -16.91 -0.04 38.93
C ASP A 134 -17.91 0.48 37.87
N ALA A 135 -19.20 0.45 38.21
CA ALA A 135 -20.27 0.85 37.30
C ALA A 135 -20.25 2.36 36.99
N ALA A 136 -19.80 3.21 37.89
CA ALA A 136 -19.75 4.65 37.69
C ALA A 136 -18.66 5.01 36.67
N THR A 137 -17.49 4.39 36.78
CA THR A 137 -16.39 4.52 35.81
C THR A 137 -16.79 3.98 34.43
N LEU A 138 -17.57 2.87 34.41
CA LEU A 138 -18.08 2.29 33.16
C LEU A 138 -19.01 3.25 32.44
N GLU A 139 -19.94 3.88 33.16
CA GLU A 139 -20.88 4.85 32.59
C GLU A 139 -20.17 6.13 32.14
N ALA A 140 -19.15 6.59 32.87
CA ALA A 140 -18.32 7.70 32.43
C ALA A 140 -17.57 7.36 31.12
N ALA A 141 -16.97 6.17 31.05
CA ALA A 141 -16.31 5.70 29.86
C ALA A 141 -17.27 5.60 28.67
N ARG A 142 -18.49 5.07 28.87
CA ARG A 142 -19.53 5.00 27.85
C ARG A 142 -19.86 6.37 27.27
N ARG A 143 -20.05 7.37 28.11
CA ARG A 143 -20.34 8.75 27.70
C ARG A 143 -19.20 9.32 26.86
N VAL A 144 -17.96 9.22 27.37
CA VAL A 144 -16.77 9.72 26.62
C VAL A 144 -16.66 9.08 25.26
N ILE A 145 -16.82 7.76 25.15
CA ILE A 145 -16.71 7.05 23.86
C ILE A 145 -17.84 7.46 22.91
N THR A 146 -19.07 7.55 23.41
CA THR A 146 -20.23 7.92 22.58
C THR A 146 -20.11 9.35 22.05
N ASP A 147 -19.59 10.28 22.85
CA ASP A 147 -19.43 11.69 22.48
C ASP A 147 -18.24 11.90 21.52
N THR A 148 -17.13 11.17 21.74
CA THR A 148 -15.89 11.39 20.99
C THR A 148 -15.83 10.55 19.70
N LEU A 149 -16.42 9.34 19.73
CA LEU A 149 -16.35 8.35 18.65
C LEU A 149 -17.75 7.92 18.20
N PRO A 150 -18.48 8.78 17.47
CA PRO A 150 -19.88 8.55 17.09
C PRO A 150 -20.06 7.36 16.12
N ASP A 151 -18.99 6.89 15.50
CA ASP A 151 -18.97 5.73 14.59
C ASP A 151 -19.13 4.39 15.32
N LEU A 152 -18.94 4.38 16.64
CA LEU A 152 -19.06 3.19 17.46
C LEU A 152 -20.44 3.08 18.13
N GLN A 153 -20.93 1.86 18.22
CA GLN A 153 -22.03 1.46 19.07
C GLN A 153 -21.43 0.81 20.32
N VAL A 154 -21.84 1.27 21.50
CA VAL A 154 -21.29 0.82 22.79
C VAL A 154 -22.38 0.12 23.58
N GLU A 155 -22.16 -1.14 23.88
CA GLU A 155 -23.06 -1.97 24.68
C GLU A 155 -22.39 -2.37 26.00
N GLN A 156 -23.17 -2.38 27.06
CA GLN A 156 -22.71 -2.83 28.37
C GLN A 156 -23.04 -4.32 28.55
N THR A 157 -22.01 -5.12 28.79
CA THR A 157 -22.21 -6.53 29.13
C THR A 157 -22.36 -6.69 30.61
N GLN A 158 -23.49 -7.29 31.04
CA GLN A 158 -23.71 -7.65 32.42
C GLN A 158 -23.01 -8.98 32.75
N GLY A 159 -22.13 -8.98 33.72
CA GLY A 159 -21.37 -10.15 34.17
C GLY A 159 -20.64 -9.87 35.49
N ALA A 160 -19.80 -10.82 35.92
CA ALA A 160 -19.03 -10.71 37.13
C ALA A 160 -18.05 -9.51 37.15
N GLU A 161 -17.59 -9.11 35.94
CA GLU A 161 -16.78 -7.91 35.74
C GLU A 161 -17.51 -6.94 34.81
N PRO A 162 -17.69 -5.66 35.20
CA PRO A 162 -18.34 -4.68 34.36
C PRO A 162 -17.45 -4.32 33.15
N ARG A 163 -17.99 -4.48 31.94
CA ARG A 163 -17.30 -4.21 30.70
C ARG A 163 -18.20 -3.57 29.65
N LEU A 164 -17.60 -2.75 28.79
CA LEU A 164 -18.23 -2.22 27.60
C LEU A 164 -17.67 -2.96 26.38
N VAL A 165 -18.53 -3.22 25.43
CA VAL A 165 -18.19 -3.75 24.12
C VAL A 165 -18.54 -2.69 23.08
N ALA A 166 -17.52 -2.16 22.40
CA ALA A 166 -17.69 -1.19 21.33
C ALA A 166 -17.53 -1.87 19.98
N THR A 167 -18.51 -1.70 19.10
CA THR A 167 -18.53 -2.24 17.74
C THR A 167 -18.83 -1.13 16.75
N PHE A 168 -18.49 -1.33 15.48
CA PHE A 168 -18.89 -0.38 14.45
C PHE A 168 -20.40 -0.34 14.26
N LYS A 169 -20.96 0.86 14.12
CA LYS A 169 -22.30 1.01 13.56
C LYS A 169 -22.32 0.52 12.10
N PRO A 170 -23.44 -0.04 11.61
CA PRO A 170 -23.50 -0.57 10.24
C PRO A 170 -23.05 0.43 9.16
N ALA A 171 -23.47 1.70 9.27
CA ALA A 171 -23.08 2.76 8.35
C ALA A 171 -21.56 3.07 8.39
N ALA A 172 -20.97 3.07 9.60
CA ALA A 172 -19.53 3.28 9.79
C ALA A 172 -18.72 2.11 9.20
N LEU A 173 -19.20 0.87 9.39
CA LEU A 173 -18.57 -0.31 8.81
C LEU A 173 -18.56 -0.25 7.27
N GLN A 174 -19.69 0.11 6.65
CA GLN A 174 -19.78 0.30 5.21
C GLN A 174 -18.83 1.40 4.71
N LYS A 175 -18.70 2.49 5.48
CA LYS A 175 -17.75 3.56 5.16
C LYS A 175 -16.30 3.06 5.20
N VAL A 176 -15.90 2.34 6.25
CA VAL A 176 -14.55 1.75 6.35
C VAL A 176 -14.26 0.83 5.16
N GLN A 177 -15.23 -0.01 4.76
CA GLN A 177 -15.10 -0.89 3.61
C GLN A 177 -14.95 -0.11 2.30
N SER A 178 -15.80 0.91 2.08
CA SER A 178 -15.73 1.75 0.88
C SER A 178 -14.40 2.52 0.81
N ASP A 179 -13.94 3.08 1.94
CA ASP A 179 -12.71 3.83 2.00
C ASP A 179 -11.49 2.92 1.76
N ALA A 180 -11.51 1.68 2.26
CA ALA A 180 -10.48 0.68 1.98
C ALA A 180 -10.39 0.36 0.48
N VAL A 181 -11.52 0.16 -0.22
CA VAL A 181 -11.52 -0.06 -1.68
C VAL A 181 -10.98 1.15 -2.42
N LYS A 182 -11.44 2.36 -2.10
CA LYS A 182 -10.97 3.60 -2.73
C LYS A 182 -9.47 3.80 -2.56
N GLN A 183 -8.96 3.56 -1.35
CA GLN A 183 -7.54 3.64 -1.05
C GLN A 183 -6.72 2.64 -1.89
N ASN A 184 -7.20 1.40 -2.01
CA ASN A 184 -6.56 0.39 -2.84
C ASN A 184 -6.58 0.78 -4.32
N ILE A 185 -7.70 1.30 -4.85
CA ILE A 185 -7.79 1.80 -6.23
C ILE A 185 -6.76 2.90 -6.47
N THR A 186 -6.64 3.88 -5.57
CA THR A 186 -5.65 4.96 -5.68
C THR A 186 -4.21 4.40 -5.68
N THR A 187 -3.93 3.45 -4.80
CA THR A 187 -2.62 2.78 -4.75
C THR A 187 -2.33 2.03 -6.04
N LEU A 188 -3.31 1.31 -6.58
CA LEU A 188 -3.17 0.58 -7.84
C LEU A 188 -2.95 1.53 -9.02
N HIS A 189 -3.64 2.67 -9.07
CA HIS A 189 -3.40 3.70 -10.09
C HIS A 189 -1.94 4.19 -10.06
N ASN A 190 -1.41 4.50 -8.88
CA ASN A 190 -0.02 4.96 -8.75
C ASN A 190 0.97 3.89 -9.23
N ARG A 191 0.77 2.63 -8.86
CA ARG A 191 1.63 1.52 -9.29
C ARG A 191 1.56 1.23 -10.78
N VAL A 192 0.37 1.32 -11.36
CA VAL A 192 0.18 1.14 -12.81
C VAL A 192 0.81 2.28 -13.60
N ASN A 193 0.78 3.50 -13.06
CA ASN A 193 1.48 4.63 -13.65
C ASN A 193 3.01 4.44 -13.66
N GLU A 194 3.57 3.81 -12.62
CA GLU A 194 4.99 3.43 -12.59
C GLU A 194 5.35 2.41 -13.68
N LEU A 195 4.40 1.55 -14.07
CA LEU A 195 4.56 0.62 -15.20
C LEU A 195 4.53 1.32 -16.56
N GLY A 196 4.15 2.60 -16.61
CA GLY A 196 4.04 3.35 -17.86
C GLY A 196 2.96 2.83 -18.82
N VAL A 197 1.96 2.11 -18.31
CA VAL A 197 0.87 1.56 -19.12
C VAL A 197 -0.05 2.70 -19.59
N ALA A 198 -0.27 2.79 -20.89
CA ALA A 198 -1.21 3.74 -21.43
C ALA A 198 -2.66 3.27 -21.23
N GLU A 199 -3.50 4.16 -20.70
CA GLU A 199 -4.95 3.95 -20.54
C GLU A 199 -5.30 2.67 -19.74
N PRO A 200 -4.78 2.49 -18.52
CA PRO A 200 -5.19 1.37 -17.68
C PRO A 200 -6.64 1.56 -17.22
N VAL A 201 -7.41 0.48 -17.17
CA VAL A 201 -8.75 0.49 -16.60
C VAL A 201 -8.67 -0.08 -15.19
N ILE A 202 -8.99 0.72 -14.18
CA ILE A 202 -9.03 0.28 -12.78
C ILE A 202 -10.41 0.63 -12.23
N GLN A 203 -11.21 -0.39 -11.94
CA GLN A 203 -12.61 -0.22 -11.55
C GLN A 203 -12.97 -1.12 -10.38
N GLN A 204 -13.81 -0.60 -9.49
CA GLN A 204 -14.43 -1.42 -8.46
C GLN A 204 -15.47 -2.36 -9.08
N GLN A 205 -15.43 -3.62 -8.65
CA GLN A 205 -16.43 -4.64 -9.01
C GLN A 205 -17.01 -5.28 -7.76
N GLY A 206 -18.25 -4.95 -7.44
CA GLY A 206 -18.88 -5.40 -6.19
C GLY A 206 -18.37 -4.64 -4.97
N ALA A 207 -18.45 -5.27 -3.79
CA ALA A 207 -18.16 -4.63 -2.51
C ALA A 207 -16.66 -4.60 -2.15
N ASP A 208 -15.90 -5.59 -2.60
CA ASP A 208 -14.54 -5.88 -2.12
C ASP A 208 -13.54 -6.20 -3.24
N ARG A 209 -13.94 -6.13 -4.52
CA ARG A 209 -13.09 -6.48 -5.64
C ARG A 209 -12.75 -5.27 -6.50
N VAL A 210 -11.55 -5.31 -7.08
CA VAL A 210 -11.04 -4.32 -8.02
C VAL A 210 -10.56 -5.05 -9.27
N VAL A 211 -11.05 -4.63 -10.42
CA VAL A 211 -10.59 -5.09 -11.73
C VAL A 211 -9.53 -4.14 -12.23
N VAL A 212 -8.40 -4.69 -12.67
CA VAL A 212 -7.29 -3.95 -13.27
C VAL A 212 -7.03 -4.54 -14.66
N GLN A 213 -7.20 -3.72 -15.69
CA GLN A 213 -6.91 -4.09 -17.07
C GLN A 213 -5.73 -3.26 -17.57
N LEU A 214 -4.72 -3.94 -18.06
CA LEU A 214 -3.46 -3.35 -18.52
C LEU A 214 -3.25 -3.68 -20.01
N PRO A 215 -3.78 -2.86 -20.93
CA PRO A 215 -3.63 -3.10 -22.36
C PRO A 215 -2.17 -3.03 -22.79
N GLY A 216 -1.71 -3.96 -23.64
CA GLY A 216 -0.37 -3.97 -24.20
C GLY A 216 0.74 -4.44 -23.27
N VAL A 217 0.43 -4.85 -22.06
CA VAL A 217 1.42 -5.45 -21.14
C VAL A 217 1.70 -6.88 -21.56
N GLN A 218 2.97 -7.18 -21.84
CA GLN A 218 3.43 -8.51 -22.27
C GLN A 218 3.99 -9.33 -21.10
N ASP A 219 4.60 -8.66 -20.12
CA ASP A 219 5.19 -9.31 -18.94
C ASP A 219 4.17 -9.35 -17.78
N THR A 220 3.39 -10.43 -17.76
CA THR A 220 2.36 -10.67 -16.74
C THR A 220 2.95 -10.91 -15.35
N ALA A 221 4.14 -11.55 -15.28
CA ALA A 221 4.78 -11.86 -14.01
C ALA A 221 5.26 -10.60 -13.30
N LYS A 222 5.91 -9.70 -14.06
CA LYS A 222 6.36 -8.40 -13.54
C LYS A 222 5.18 -7.49 -13.15
N ALA A 223 4.12 -7.47 -13.94
CA ALA A 223 2.91 -6.72 -13.60
C ALA A 223 2.28 -7.24 -12.30
N LYS A 224 2.18 -8.56 -12.12
CA LYS A 224 1.70 -9.20 -10.89
C LYS A 224 2.57 -8.85 -9.69
N ASP A 225 3.90 -8.89 -9.84
CA ASP A 225 4.84 -8.56 -8.78
C ASP A 225 4.66 -7.10 -8.31
N ILE A 226 4.64 -6.14 -9.24
CA ILE A 226 4.50 -4.72 -8.92
C ILE A 226 3.13 -4.41 -8.27
N LEU A 227 2.05 -4.99 -8.81
CA LEU A 227 0.72 -4.81 -8.22
C LEU A 227 0.57 -5.49 -6.86
N GLY A 228 1.25 -6.63 -6.67
CA GLY A 228 1.19 -7.43 -5.44
C GLY A 228 2.07 -6.94 -4.31
N ARG A 229 3.02 -6.04 -4.54
CA ARG A 229 3.89 -5.51 -3.49
C ARG A 229 3.06 -4.78 -2.44
N THR A 230 3.13 -5.24 -1.21
CA THR A 230 2.51 -4.57 -0.06
C THR A 230 3.61 -3.91 0.75
N ALA A 231 3.83 -2.62 0.53
CA ALA A 231 4.71 -1.83 1.38
C ALA A 231 3.84 -0.93 2.28
N THR A 232 4.02 -1.04 3.58
CA THR A 232 3.41 -0.16 4.56
C THR A 232 4.52 0.73 5.13
N LEU A 233 4.34 2.05 5.05
CA LEU A 233 5.22 2.97 5.74
C LEU A 233 4.83 2.99 7.22
N GLU A 234 5.74 2.56 8.07
CA GLU A 234 5.60 2.65 9.52
C GLU A 234 6.69 3.56 10.07
N MET A 235 6.28 4.54 10.87
CA MET A 235 7.22 5.37 11.62
C MET A 235 7.34 4.79 13.03
N ARG A 236 8.54 4.36 13.40
CA ARG A 236 8.83 3.80 14.72
C ARG A 236 10.02 4.52 15.33
N LEU A 237 10.00 4.66 16.66
CA LEU A 237 11.12 5.23 17.38
C LEU A 237 12.28 4.23 17.44
N VAL A 238 13.48 4.69 17.16
CA VAL A 238 14.70 3.92 17.39
C VAL A 238 14.89 3.73 18.89
N ASP A 239 15.30 2.54 19.30
CA ASP A 239 15.60 2.24 20.69
C ASP A 239 17.04 2.64 21.03
N GLU A 240 17.22 3.87 21.44
CA GLU A 240 18.53 4.42 21.84
C GLU A 240 18.98 4.04 23.25
N SER A 241 18.27 3.13 23.93
CA SER A 241 18.67 2.62 25.24
C SER A 241 20.01 1.87 25.17
N ALA A 242 20.65 1.68 26.32
CA ALA A 242 21.90 0.89 26.40
C ALA A 242 21.69 -0.54 25.90
N GLU A 243 20.52 -1.12 26.18
CA GLU A 243 20.12 -2.47 25.75
C GLU A 243 19.86 -2.51 24.24
N GLY A 244 19.23 -1.47 23.66
CA GLY A 244 19.02 -1.33 22.21
C GLY A 244 20.34 -1.26 21.46
N ARG A 245 21.29 -0.46 21.89
CA ARG A 245 22.64 -0.36 21.32
C ARG A 245 23.44 -1.66 21.43
N ALA A 246 23.29 -2.37 22.56
CA ALA A 246 23.90 -3.70 22.70
C ALA A 246 23.30 -4.72 21.72
N ALA A 247 21.99 -4.65 21.44
CA ALA A 247 21.30 -5.50 20.47
C ALA A 247 21.71 -5.17 19.02
N GLU A 248 22.00 -3.92 18.69
CA GLU A 248 22.60 -3.52 17.39
C GLU A 248 23.99 -4.17 17.21
N ALA A 249 24.77 -4.27 18.28
CA ALA A 249 26.06 -4.93 18.29
C ALA A 249 26.01 -6.47 18.30
N GLY A 250 24.79 -7.06 18.24
CA GLY A 250 24.59 -8.51 18.21
C GLY A 250 24.08 -9.12 19.51
N GLY A 251 23.76 -8.31 20.51
CA GLY A 251 23.15 -8.75 21.77
C GLY A 251 21.67 -9.15 21.64
N PRO A 252 21.04 -9.59 22.72
CA PRO A 252 19.61 -9.91 22.73
C PRO A 252 18.76 -8.66 22.53
N VAL A 253 17.67 -8.81 21.74
CA VAL A 253 16.73 -7.70 21.49
C VAL A 253 15.92 -7.44 22.75
N PRO A 254 15.83 -6.18 23.22
CA PRO A 254 15.07 -5.82 24.41
C PRO A 254 13.58 -6.14 24.28
N PHE A 255 12.92 -6.42 25.41
CA PHE A 255 11.48 -6.62 25.42
C PHE A 255 10.76 -5.32 24.97
N GLY A 256 9.84 -5.45 24.03
CA GLY A 256 9.14 -4.28 23.45
C GLY A 256 9.85 -3.62 22.28
N SER A 257 10.97 -4.17 21.82
CA SER A 257 11.69 -3.72 20.62
C SER A 257 11.78 -4.82 19.57
N GLU A 258 12.07 -4.46 18.32
CA GLU A 258 12.26 -5.35 17.18
C GLU A 258 13.51 -4.95 16.40
N LYS A 259 14.20 -5.98 15.86
CA LYS A 259 15.40 -5.79 15.04
C LYS A 259 15.02 -5.75 13.56
N PHE A 260 15.42 -4.70 12.88
CA PHE A 260 15.36 -4.55 11.41
C PHE A 260 16.78 -4.40 10.85
N LEU A 261 16.90 -4.61 9.55
CA LEU A 261 18.13 -4.33 8.83
C LEU A 261 17.90 -3.12 7.92
N GLU A 262 18.79 -2.15 7.96
CA GLU A 262 18.83 -1.08 6.98
C GLU A 262 19.22 -1.62 5.60
N ARG A 263 19.04 -0.79 4.58
CA ARG A 263 19.37 -1.17 3.19
C ARG A 263 20.84 -1.53 2.99
N ASP A 264 21.74 -0.96 3.79
CA ASP A 264 23.18 -1.25 3.81
C ASP A 264 23.55 -2.47 4.70
N GLY A 265 22.56 -3.15 5.26
CA GLY A 265 22.72 -4.33 6.11
C GLY A 265 23.00 -4.04 7.58
N ARG A 266 23.02 -2.77 8.00
CA ARG A 266 23.19 -2.42 9.42
C ARG A 266 21.94 -2.77 10.22
N PRO A 267 22.09 -3.36 11.41
CA PRO A 267 20.96 -3.61 12.28
C PRO A 267 20.48 -2.32 12.95
N VAL A 268 19.17 -2.12 12.99
CA VAL A 268 18.49 -1.05 13.75
C VAL A 268 17.48 -1.69 14.68
N ILE A 269 17.47 -1.27 15.94
CA ILE A 269 16.49 -1.68 16.92
C ILE A 269 15.43 -0.59 17.05
N VAL A 270 14.17 -0.95 16.83
CA VAL A 270 13.05 -0.02 16.90
C VAL A 270 12.03 -0.49 17.94
N LYS A 271 11.39 0.46 18.64
CA LYS A 271 10.36 0.16 19.62
C LYS A 271 9.10 -0.37 18.94
N ARG A 272 8.48 -1.40 19.52
CA ARG A 272 7.10 -1.76 19.22
C ARG A 272 6.22 -0.61 19.72
N GLN A 273 5.17 -0.30 18.95
CA GLN A 273 4.22 0.75 19.36
C GLN A 273 3.63 0.50 20.76
#